data_7cc8f515f81ae469e712ccb283dd6fa7
#
_entry.id   7cc8f515f81ae469e712ccb283dd6fa7
#
_cell.length_a   1.000
_cell.length_b   1.000
_cell.length_c   1.000
_cell.angle_alpha   90.00
_cell.angle_beta   90.00
_cell.angle_gamma   90.00
#
_symmetry.space_group_name_H-M   'P 1'
#
loop_
_entity.id
_entity.type
_entity.pdbx_description
1 polymer ?
#
loop_
_entity_poly.entity_id
_entity_poly.type
_entity_poly.pdbx_seq_one_letter_code
_entity_poly.pdbx_strand_id
1 'polypeptide(L)'
;MERLKEIEARKVELREEIEKAESTEKVEELNQEVEALKEEEQQIEEHKEEEKQAEELEQKSFMAKEIVKEERKMDNKELRNSKEYIDAYAEYIKTNDSKELRALITTGGYATGNSATVEVPDMVYDIVKTAWDREDLMQHVRSISVKGNLKVQFEVSADGAVVHTEGYGAVSEESLVLGVVTLTPVSIKKWISLSDEVLDMRGEAFLNYIYDEITYRIAKKCADVLVEKIASLPQSLSANGEGVYDTVSANKISEAPSISLIAEAISNLSDETRDITIVMNKSTYALFKEAQYGANFPVDPFEGYRVVFNNTLPAYGTASANAVYAIVGDFNHGALANYPDGEGIAMKYDDTTLMTSDLVRILGRRYVGVEAVADKAFCLIAKPTTSA
;
A
#
# COMPACT_ATOMS: atom_id res chain seq x y z
N MET A 1 -15.30 57.40 -10.88
CA MET A 1 -15.19 57.60 -12.34
C MET A 1 -16.18 58.65 -12.89
N GLU A 2 -17.45 58.60 -12.56
CA GLU A 2 -18.42 59.61 -13.01
C GLU A 2 -18.15 61.02 -12.43
N ARG A 3 -17.87 61.13 -11.11
CA ARG A 3 -17.61 62.39 -10.44
C ARG A 3 -16.37 63.15 -10.97
N LEU A 4 -15.30 62.42 -11.33
CA LEU A 4 -14.11 63.04 -11.97
C LEU A 4 -14.42 63.63 -13.35
N LYS A 5 -15.24 62.96 -14.15
CA LYS A 5 -15.69 63.49 -15.44
C LYS A 5 -16.58 64.74 -15.30
N GLU A 6 -17.42 64.76 -14.25
CA GLU A 6 -18.22 65.90 -13.92
C GLU A 6 -17.35 67.09 -13.49
N ILE A 7 -16.31 66.89 -12.66
CA ILE A 7 -15.37 67.91 -12.22
C ILE A 7 -14.60 68.48 -13.41
N GLU A 8 -14.08 67.57 -14.32
CA GLU A 8 -13.38 67.99 -15.54
C GLU A 8 -14.32 68.85 -16.47
N ALA A 9 -15.56 68.43 -16.69
CA ALA A 9 -16.52 69.14 -17.49
C ALA A 9 -16.83 70.52 -16.88
N ARG A 10 -17.05 70.62 -15.56
CA ARG A 10 -17.32 71.86 -14.87
C ARG A 10 -16.10 72.78 -14.91
N LYS A 11 -14.89 72.31 -14.79
CA LYS A 11 -13.67 73.10 -14.95
C LYS A 11 -13.51 73.71 -16.35
N VAL A 12 -13.94 72.97 -17.39
CA VAL A 12 -13.97 73.58 -18.75
C VAL A 12 -14.99 74.66 -18.90
N GLU A 13 -16.19 74.45 -18.35
CA GLU A 13 -17.26 75.51 -18.34
C GLU A 13 -16.82 76.76 -17.58
N LEU A 14 -16.25 76.60 -16.38
CA LEU A 14 -15.74 77.68 -15.56
C LEU A 14 -14.62 78.48 -16.25
N ARG A 15 -13.74 77.84 -17.03
CA ARG A 15 -12.73 78.53 -17.84
C ARG A 15 -13.33 79.36 -18.93
N GLU A 16 -14.39 78.86 -19.62
CA GLU A 16 -15.12 79.68 -20.60
C GLU A 16 -15.92 80.85 -19.96
N GLU A 17 -16.41 80.66 -18.72
CA GLU A 17 -17.10 81.72 -17.98
C GLU A 17 -16.13 82.82 -17.50
N ILE A 18 -14.89 82.39 -17.09
CA ILE A 18 -13.82 83.33 -16.71
C ILE A 18 -13.39 84.18 -17.92
N GLU A 19 -13.27 83.62 -19.13
CA GLU A 19 -12.93 84.35 -20.34
C GLU A 19 -14.02 85.37 -20.75
N LYS A 20 -15.26 85.17 -20.36
CA LYS A 20 -16.42 86.01 -20.68
C LYS A 20 -16.79 87.03 -19.59
N ALA A 21 -16.09 86.93 -18.44
CA ALA A 21 -16.40 87.76 -17.27
C ALA A 21 -15.82 89.24 -17.42
N GLU A 22 -16.69 90.24 -17.36
CA GLU A 22 -16.31 91.62 -17.47
C GLU A 22 -15.99 92.30 -16.10
N SER A 23 -16.14 91.57 -14.96
CA SER A 23 -15.94 92.12 -13.61
C SER A 23 -14.87 91.33 -12.86
N THR A 24 -13.91 91.99 -12.23
CA THR A 24 -12.84 91.39 -11.41
C THR A 24 -13.35 90.59 -10.22
N GLU A 25 -14.45 90.95 -9.59
CA GLU A 25 -15.06 90.24 -8.47
C GLU A 25 -15.63 88.89 -8.90
N LYS A 26 -16.26 88.84 -10.10
CA LYS A 26 -16.74 87.54 -10.63
C LYS A 26 -15.62 86.62 -11.05
N VAL A 27 -14.50 87.12 -11.52
CA VAL A 27 -13.30 86.29 -11.85
C VAL A 27 -12.67 85.68 -10.61
N GLU A 28 -12.68 86.44 -9.48
CA GLU A 28 -12.20 85.88 -8.19
C GLU A 28 -13.09 84.79 -7.64
N GLU A 29 -14.43 84.92 -7.72
CA GLU A 29 -15.38 83.87 -7.30
C GLU A 29 -15.23 82.60 -8.13
N LEU A 30 -15.13 82.72 -9.46
CA LEU A 30 -14.96 81.59 -10.35
C LEU A 30 -13.58 80.92 -10.16
N ASN A 31 -12.54 81.65 -9.86
CA ASN A 31 -11.23 81.07 -9.53
C ASN A 31 -11.25 80.30 -8.20
N GLN A 32 -11.99 80.78 -7.19
CA GLN A 32 -12.17 80.03 -5.94
C GLN A 32 -12.93 78.73 -6.18
N GLU A 33 -13.93 78.68 -7.08
CA GLU A 33 -14.64 77.48 -7.44
C GLU A 33 -13.74 76.50 -8.19
N VAL A 34 -12.84 76.96 -9.06
CA VAL A 34 -11.83 76.16 -9.72
C VAL A 34 -10.79 75.53 -8.76
N GLU A 35 -10.38 76.34 -7.74
CA GLU A 35 -9.47 75.79 -6.71
C GLU A 35 -10.14 74.74 -5.84
N ALA A 36 -11.39 74.93 -5.42
CA ALA A 36 -12.17 73.99 -4.67
C ALA A 36 -12.34 72.64 -5.46
N LEU A 37 -12.63 72.73 -6.75
CA LEU A 37 -12.75 71.56 -7.63
C LEU A 37 -11.40 70.84 -7.85
N LYS A 38 -10.27 71.57 -7.80
CA LYS A 38 -8.94 70.97 -7.84
C LYS A 38 -8.63 70.21 -6.56
N GLU A 39 -8.97 70.76 -5.40
CA GLU A 39 -8.81 70.09 -4.10
C GLU A 39 -9.69 68.84 -4.01
N GLU A 40 -10.92 68.85 -4.51
CA GLU A 40 -11.83 67.73 -4.55
C GLU A 40 -11.27 66.64 -5.50
N GLU A 41 -10.68 67.00 -6.64
CA GLU A 41 -10.04 66.07 -7.58
C GLU A 41 -8.83 65.38 -6.94
N GLN A 42 -7.96 66.14 -6.25
CA GLN A 42 -6.81 65.60 -5.53
C GLN A 42 -7.23 64.59 -4.43
N GLN A 43 -8.25 64.93 -3.64
CA GLN A 43 -8.78 64.03 -2.61
C GLN A 43 -9.35 62.74 -3.20
N ILE A 44 -10.00 62.80 -4.35
CA ILE A 44 -10.53 61.61 -5.04
C ILE A 44 -9.39 60.78 -5.64
N GLU A 45 -8.31 61.37 -6.13
CA GLU A 45 -7.13 60.65 -6.61
C GLU A 45 -6.35 60.00 -5.48
N GLU A 46 -6.11 60.70 -4.39
CA GLU A 46 -5.46 60.17 -3.19
C GLU A 46 -6.24 58.96 -2.61
N HIS A 47 -7.57 59.12 -2.50
CA HIS A 47 -8.41 58.01 -2.02
C HIS A 47 -8.38 56.77 -2.95
N LYS A 48 -8.28 56.98 -4.27
CA LYS A 48 -8.12 55.89 -5.22
C LYS A 48 -6.75 55.22 -5.15
N GLU A 49 -5.70 55.97 -4.87
CA GLU A 49 -4.38 55.40 -4.64
C GLU A 49 -4.33 54.60 -3.36
N GLU A 50 -4.98 55.10 -2.29
CA GLU A 50 -5.11 54.37 -1.02
C GLU A 50 -5.94 53.10 -1.18
N GLU A 51 -7.06 53.12 -1.92
CA GLU A 51 -7.85 51.92 -2.23
C GLU A 51 -7.04 50.88 -3.03
N LYS A 52 -6.29 51.33 -4.04
CA LYS A 52 -5.41 50.44 -4.81
C LYS A 52 -4.30 49.82 -3.97
N GLN A 53 -3.69 50.63 -3.08
CA GLN A 53 -2.67 50.11 -2.16
C GLN A 53 -3.27 49.13 -1.14
N ALA A 54 -4.50 49.39 -0.67
CA ALA A 54 -5.21 48.51 0.22
C ALA A 54 -5.57 47.17 -0.48
N GLU A 55 -6.06 47.20 -1.74
CA GLU A 55 -6.34 46.02 -2.54
C GLU A 55 -5.07 45.22 -2.87
N GLU A 56 -3.95 45.89 -3.19
CA GLU A 56 -2.66 45.24 -3.39
C GLU A 56 -2.12 44.59 -2.10
N LEU A 57 -2.29 45.25 -0.95
CA LEU A 57 -1.93 44.71 0.36
C LEU A 57 -2.80 43.50 0.74
N GLU A 58 -4.11 43.57 0.45
CA GLU A 58 -5.01 42.43 0.64
C GLU A 58 -4.65 41.25 -0.29
N GLN A 59 -4.36 41.51 -1.57
CA GLN A 59 -3.90 40.47 -2.51
C GLN A 59 -2.56 39.89 -2.09
N LYS A 60 -1.60 40.72 -1.66
CA LYS A 60 -0.31 40.23 -1.12
C LYS A 60 -0.50 39.44 0.18
N SER A 61 -1.42 39.85 1.07
CA SER A 61 -1.73 39.12 2.29
C SER A 61 -2.46 37.80 2.01
N PHE A 62 -3.33 37.79 1.00
CA PHE A 62 -4.01 36.57 0.55
C PHE A 62 -3.03 35.58 -0.10
N MET A 63 -2.15 36.04 -1.00
CA MET A 63 -1.07 35.23 -1.57
C MET A 63 -0.09 34.76 -0.50
N ALA A 64 0.28 35.61 0.46
CA ALA A 64 1.13 35.17 1.58
C ALA A 64 0.45 34.14 2.47
N LYS A 65 -0.88 34.24 2.68
CA LYS A 65 -1.67 33.23 3.41
C LYS A 65 -1.83 31.94 2.60
N GLU A 66 -1.89 32.00 1.29
CA GLU A 66 -1.91 30.82 0.41
C GLU A 66 -0.53 30.15 0.36
N ILE A 67 0.55 30.89 0.19
CA ILE A 67 1.92 30.38 0.25
C ILE A 67 2.23 29.77 1.63
N VAL A 68 1.82 30.42 2.72
CA VAL A 68 1.96 29.88 4.09
C VAL A 68 1.04 28.68 4.33
N LYS A 69 -0.09 28.54 3.60
CA LYS A 69 -0.90 27.31 3.60
C LYS A 69 -0.29 26.20 2.74
N GLU A 70 0.38 26.53 1.64
CA GLU A 70 1.13 25.57 0.84
C GLU A 70 2.44 25.15 1.51
N GLU A 71 3.18 26.06 2.13
CA GLU A 71 4.37 25.71 2.95
C GLU A 71 3.99 24.96 4.25
N ARG A 72 2.77 25.12 4.78
CA ARG A 72 2.25 24.36 5.94
C ARG A 72 1.61 23.03 5.57
N LYS A 73 1.44 22.72 4.32
CA LYS A 73 1.23 21.36 3.81
C LYS A 73 2.57 20.72 3.48
N MET A 74 3.48 20.63 4.45
CA MET A 74 4.35 19.48 4.49
C MET A 74 3.40 18.29 4.40
N ASP A 75 3.53 17.51 3.34
CA ASP A 75 2.71 16.33 3.16
C ASP A 75 2.84 15.52 4.47
N ASN A 76 1.73 15.05 5.01
CA ASN A 76 1.72 14.26 6.25
C ASN A 76 2.76 13.13 6.20
N LYS A 77 3.15 12.75 5.00
CA LYS A 77 4.17 11.79 4.64
C LYS A 77 5.60 12.31 4.88
N GLU A 78 5.88 13.58 4.58
CA GLU A 78 7.20 14.18 4.80
C GLU A 78 7.47 14.43 6.30
N LEU A 79 6.43 14.85 7.05
CA LEU A 79 6.55 15.00 8.50
C LEU A 79 6.88 13.67 9.18
N ARG A 80 6.22 12.57 8.79
CA ARG A 80 6.44 11.24 9.38
C ARG A 80 7.80 10.65 9.06
N ASN A 81 8.41 11.06 7.94
CA ASN A 81 9.76 10.68 7.54
C ASN A 81 10.82 11.64 8.08
N SER A 82 10.43 12.73 8.74
CA SER A 82 11.38 13.65 9.35
C SER A 82 12.12 12.97 10.51
N LYS A 83 13.41 13.27 10.63
CA LYS A 83 14.23 12.73 11.71
C LYS A 83 13.67 13.10 13.09
N GLU A 84 13.14 14.31 13.22
CA GLU A 84 12.53 14.83 14.45
C GLU A 84 11.30 14.02 14.86
N TYR A 85 10.44 13.62 13.91
CA TYR A 85 9.28 12.79 14.18
C TYR A 85 9.67 11.36 14.56
N ILE A 86 10.68 10.79 13.91
CA ILE A 86 11.19 9.45 14.20
C ILE A 86 11.81 9.38 15.59
N ASP A 87 12.62 10.38 15.95
CA ASP A 87 13.25 10.47 17.28
C ASP A 87 12.19 10.68 18.37
N ALA A 88 11.20 11.56 18.16
CA ALA A 88 10.09 11.76 19.08
C ALA A 88 9.19 10.51 19.21
N TYR A 89 9.02 9.75 18.11
CA TYR A 89 8.29 8.48 18.14
C TYR A 89 9.07 7.39 18.88
N ALA A 90 10.39 7.36 18.74
CA ALA A 90 11.25 6.46 19.48
C ALA A 90 11.24 6.79 20.99
N GLU A 91 11.23 8.07 21.35
CA GLU A 91 11.08 8.54 22.73
C GLU A 91 9.70 8.16 23.30
N TYR A 92 8.64 8.32 22.52
CA TYR A 92 7.29 7.84 22.89
C TYR A 92 7.25 6.33 23.15
N ILE A 93 7.95 5.52 22.32
CA ILE A 93 8.03 4.06 22.57
C ILE A 93 8.78 3.77 23.87
N LYS A 94 9.81 4.54 24.20
CA LYS A 94 10.62 4.35 25.43
C LYS A 94 9.90 4.79 26.71
N THR A 95 9.27 5.97 26.66
CA THR A 95 8.74 6.66 27.87
C THR A 95 7.23 6.62 27.99
N ASN A 96 6.51 6.19 26.91
CA ASN A 96 5.05 6.30 26.78
C ASN A 96 4.53 7.76 26.92
N ASP A 97 5.43 8.77 26.82
CA ASP A 97 5.07 10.19 26.85
C ASP A 97 4.93 10.71 25.42
N SER A 98 3.68 10.98 25.00
CA SER A 98 3.34 11.42 23.65
C SER A 98 3.37 12.95 23.47
N LYS A 99 3.87 13.73 24.43
CA LYS A 99 3.78 15.20 24.41
C LYS A 99 4.54 15.81 23.25
N GLU A 100 5.79 15.42 23.05
CA GLU A 100 6.64 15.94 21.97
C GLU A 100 6.11 15.53 20.60
N LEU A 101 5.72 14.28 20.45
CA LEU A 101 5.16 13.74 19.22
C LEU A 101 3.85 14.46 18.84
N ARG A 102 2.96 14.68 19.82
CA ARG A 102 1.72 15.44 19.60
C ARG A 102 1.99 16.91 19.30
N ALA A 103 3.01 17.49 19.89
CA ALA A 103 3.42 18.87 19.58
C ALA A 103 3.86 19.00 18.13
N LEU A 104 4.64 18.07 17.60
CA LEU A 104 5.06 18.03 16.18
C LEU A 104 3.85 17.89 15.24
N ILE A 105 2.90 17.00 15.55
CA ILE A 105 1.68 16.83 14.77
C ILE A 105 0.83 18.09 14.78
N THR A 106 0.69 18.75 15.94
CA THR A 106 -0.12 19.95 16.11
C THR A 106 0.54 21.16 15.44
N THR A 107 1.85 21.31 15.56
CA THR A 107 2.63 22.40 14.94
C THR A 107 2.65 22.26 13.42
N GLY A 108 2.67 21.03 12.90
CA GLY A 108 2.53 20.73 11.48
C GLY A 108 1.14 21.00 10.89
N GLY A 109 0.14 21.36 11.71
CA GLY A 109 -1.20 21.72 11.26
C GLY A 109 -2.13 20.54 10.93
N TYR A 110 -1.79 19.33 11.32
CA TYR A 110 -2.52 18.08 10.98
C TYR A 110 -3.62 17.71 11.98
N ALA A 111 -3.59 18.26 13.19
CA ALA A 111 -4.67 18.09 14.17
C ALA A 111 -4.75 19.27 15.12
N THR A 112 -5.96 19.60 15.56
CA THR A 112 -6.20 20.63 16.58
C THR A 112 -6.60 19.97 17.90
N GLY A 113 -5.87 20.28 18.96
CA GLY A 113 -6.21 19.86 20.34
C GLY A 113 -5.80 18.43 20.70
N ASN A 114 -6.45 17.87 21.72
CA ASN A 114 -6.12 16.56 22.33
C ASN A 114 -6.47 15.35 21.45
N SER A 115 -6.99 15.57 20.24
CA SER A 115 -7.41 14.53 19.29
C SER A 115 -6.32 14.09 18.31
N ALA A 116 -5.08 14.56 18.46
CA ALA A 116 -3.96 14.13 17.62
C ALA A 116 -3.72 12.62 17.85
N THR A 117 -4.07 11.82 16.86
CA THR A 117 -3.77 10.39 16.85
C THR A 117 -2.29 10.22 16.56
N VAL A 118 -1.58 9.54 17.45
CA VAL A 118 -0.19 9.16 17.21
C VAL A 118 -0.19 8.08 16.13
N GLU A 119 0.27 8.44 14.95
CA GLU A 119 0.39 7.52 13.84
C GLU A 119 1.83 7.00 13.71
N VAL A 120 1.97 5.77 13.29
CA VAL A 120 3.27 5.15 13.04
C VAL A 120 3.99 5.90 11.91
N PRO A 121 5.31 6.20 12.02
CA PRO A 121 6.06 6.84 10.95
C PRO A 121 5.95 6.08 9.62
N ASP A 122 5.94 6.81 8.49
CA ASP A 122 5.87 6.22 7.14
C ASP A 122 7.05 5.29 6.83
N MET A 123 8.15 5.42 7.56
CA MET A 123 9.30 4.51 7.51
C MET A 123 8.91 3.04 7.73
N VAL A 124 7.80 2.77 8.45
CA VAL A 124 7.26 1.43 8.62
C VAL A 124 6.74 0.85 7.29
N TYR A 125 6.18 1.67 6.42
CA TYR A 125 5.75 1.22 5.09
C TYR A 125 6.93 0.85 4.18
N ASP A 126 8.01 1.61 4.23
CA ASP A 126 9.21 1.31 3.46
C ASP A 126 9.91 0.05 3.99
N ILE A 127 9.89 -0.17 5.31
CA ILE A 127 10.39 -1.40 5.93
C ILE A 127 9.52 -2.61 5.54
N VAL A 128 8.20 -2.46 5.45
CA VAL A 128 7.31 -3.52 4.96
C VAL A 128 7.69 -3.92 3.53
N LYS A 129 7.96 -2.98 2.64
CA LYS A 129 8.47 -3.28 1.28
C LYS A 129 9.81 -4.01 1.33
N THR A 130 10.74 -3.57 2.17
CA THR A 130 12.04 -4.24 2.34
C THR A 130 11.90 -5.67 2.88
N ALA A 131 10.90 -5.95 3.72
CA ALA A 131 10.64 -7.28 4.21
C ALA A 131 10.03 -8.20 3.13
N TRP A 132 9.18 -7.66 2.27
CA TRP A 132 8.72 -8.37 1.07
C TRP A 132 9.87 -8.67 0.11
N ASP A 133 10.85 -7.77 -0.01
CA ASP A 133 12.07 -8.00 -0.79
C ASP A 133 12.92 -9.17 -0.24
N ARG A 134 12.87 -9.43 1.06
CA ARG A 134 13.54 -10.59 1.69
C ARG A 134 12.72 -11.87 1.61
N GLU A 135 11.40 -11.77 1.65
CA GLU A 135 10.47 -12.88 1.48
C GLU A 135 10.01 -12.91 0.02
N ASP A 136 10.72 -13.69 -0.77
CA ASP A 136 10.62 -13.69 -2.23
C ASP A 136 9.24 -14.17 -2.73
N LEU A 137 8.57 -15.10 -2.02
CA LEU A 137 7.31 -15.68 -2.48
C LEU A 137 6.17 -14.67 -2.57
N MET A 138 6.00 -13.85 -1.54
CA MET A 138 4.86 -12.92 -1.48
C MET A 138 4.92 -11.79 -2.50
N GLN A 139 6.10 -11.50 -3.09
CA GLN A 139 6.24 -10.56 -4.21
C GLN A 139 5.54 -11.05 -5.48
N HIS A 140 5.42 -12.37 -5.63
CA HIS A 140 4.84 -13.03 -6.80
C HIS A 140 3.36 -13.40 -6.60
N VAL A 141 2.77 -13.03 -5.47
CA VAL A 141 1.35 -13.27 -5.16
C VAL A 141 0.58 -11.97 -5.35
N ARG A 142 -0.53 -12.04 -6.07
CA ARG A 142 -1.42 -10.89 -6.23
C ARG A 142 -2.02 -10.47 -4.90
N SER A 143 -1.87 -9.20 -4.54
CA SER A 143 -2.40 -8.63 -3.29
C SER A 143 -3.57 -7.68 -3.55
N ILE A 144 -4.53 -7.69 -2.64
CA ILE A 144 -5.64 -6.75 -2.60
C ILE A 144 -5.91 -6.33 -1.16
N SER A 145 -6.61 -5.20 -0.99
CA SER A 145 -6.97 -4.67 0.32
C SER A 145 -8.48 -4.44 0.40
N VAL A 146 -9.19 -5.44 0.93
CA VAL A 146 -10.65 -5.38 1.11
C VAL A 146 -10.99 -5.74 2.55
N LYS A 147 -11.76 -4.89 3.21
CA LYS A 147 -12.19 -5.10 4.60
C LYS A 147 -13.18 -6.27 4.70
N GLY A 148 -12.90 -7.17 5.62
CA GLY A 148 -13.74 -8.35 5.90
C GLY A 148 -13.37 -9.58 5.07
N ASN A 149 -14.28 -10.56 5.02
CA ASN A 149 -14.12 -11.77 4.23
C ASN A 149 -14.31 -11.45 2.75
N LEU A 150 -13.36 -11.91 1.94
CA LEU A 150 -13.42 -11.76 0.49
C LEU A 150 -13.87 -13.06 -0.13
N LYS A 151 -14.89 -13.00 -0.98
CA LYS A 151 -15.33 -14.12 -1.80
C LYS A 151 -14.84 -13.93 -3.23
N VAL A 152 -14.12 -14.91 -3.74
CA VAL A 152 -13.59 -14.93 -5.11
C VAL A 152 -14.22 -16.09 -5.86
N GLN A 153 -14.80 -15.81 -7.02
CA GLN A 153 -15.33 -16.85 -7.89
C GLN A 153 -14.22 -17.43 -8.75
N PHE A 154 -14.27 -18.73 -8.97
CA PHE A 154 -13.39 -19.43 -9.91
C PHE A 154 -14.22 -20.35 -10.80
N GLU A 155 -13.70 -20.61 -11.98
CA GLU A 155 -14.31 -21.49 -12.96
C GLU A 155 -14.04 -22.96 -12.60
N VAL A 156 -15.08 -23.73 -12.53
CA VAL A 156 -15.01 -25.19 -12.29
C VAL A 156 -15.02 -25.94 -13.62
N SER A 157 -15.94 -25.56 -14.49
CA SER A 157 -16.02 -26.06 -15.86
C SER A 157 -16.76 -25.04 -16.75
N ALA A 158 -16.27 -24.91 -17.98
CA ALA A 158 -16.96 -24.21 -19.04
C ALA A 158 -16.86 -25.06 -20.32
N ASP A 159 -17.94 -25.10 -21.06
CA ASP A 159 -17.93 -25.71 -22.40
C ASP A 159 -17.24 -24.77 -23.36
N GLY A 160 -16.46 -25.29 -24.31
CA GLY A 160 -15.76 -24.48 -25.28
C GLY A 160 -16.67 -23.92 -26.38
N ALA A 161 -16.30 -22.78 -26.94
CA ALA A 161 -17.04 -22.19 -28.05
C ALA A 161 -17.13 -23.15 -29.26
N VAL A 162 -18.31 -23.26 -29.86
CA VAL A 162 -18.59 -24.10 -31.00
C VAL A 162 -18.58 -23.26 -32.29
N VAL A 163 -17.90 -23.76 -33.33
CA VAL A 163 -17.99 -23.14 -34.68
C VAL A 163 -19.37 -23.44 -35.25
N HIS A 164 -20.21 -22.41 -35.38
CA HIS A 164 -21.51 -22.53 -36.02
C HIS A 164 -21.42 -22.34 -37.51
N THR A 165 -22.02 -23.26 -38.29
CA THR A 165 -22.17 -23.12 -39.72
C THR A 165 -23.62 -22.69 -40.02
N GLU A 166 -23.77 -21.55 -40.69
CA GLU A 166 -25.08 -20.98 -41.05
C GLU A 166 -25.92 -21.98 -41.83
N GLY A 167 -27.16 -22.21 -41.36
CA GLY A 167 -28.08 -23.16 -41.97
C GLY A 167 -28.05 -24.58 -41.38
N TYR A 168 -27.20 -24.90 -40.46
CA TYR A 168 -27.13 -26.18 -39.77
C TYR A 168 -27.42 -26.07 -38.28
N GLY A 169 -28.65 -26.29 -37.90
CA GLY A 169 -29.05 -26.52 -36.47
C GLY A 169 -28.93 -25.31 -35.54
N ALA A 170 -29.55 -25.41 -34.41
CA ALA A 170 -29.41 -24.43 -33.34
C ALA A 170 -28.06 -24.64 -32.60
N VAL A 171 -27.43 -23.55 -32.18
CA VAL A 171 -26.28 -23.60 -31.24
C VAL A 171 -26.78 -24.18 -29.94
N SER A 172 -26.08 -25.18 -29.39
CA SER A 172 -26.42 -25.75 -28.09
C SER A 172 -26.11 -24.74 -26.99
N GLU A 173 -26.96 -24.70 -25.97
CA GLU A 173 -26.70 -23.92 -24.75
C GLU A 173 -25.52 -24.54 -24.02
N GLU A 174 -24.56 -23.68 -23.65
CA GLU A 174 -23.33 -24.09 -22.93
C GLU A 174 -23.54 -23.90 -21.43
N SER A 175 -22.94 -24.77 -20.63
CA SER A 175 -22.98 -24.68 -19.17
C SER A 175 -21.70 -24.08 -18.61
N LEU A 176 -21.84 -23.06 -17.75
CA LEU A 176 -20.77 -22.48 -16.94
C LEU A 176 -21.00 -22.83 -15.47
N VAL A 177 -20.08 -23.57 -14.87
CA VAL A 177 -20.12 -23.89 -13.44
C VAL A 177 -19.05 -23.11 -12.71
N LEU A 178 -19.47 -22.30 -11.74
CA LEU A 178 -18.58 -21.46 -10.92
C LEU A 178 -18.52 -21.98 -9.47
N GLY A 179 -17.32 -21.98 -8.91
CA GLY A 179 -17.07 -22.17 -7.50
C GLY A 179 -16.78 -20.83 -6.79
N VAL A 180 -16.79 -20.82 -5.46
CA VAL A 180 -16.55 -19.62 -4.65
C VAL A 180 -15.60 -19.93 -3.50
N VAL A 181 -14.36 -19.45 -3.60
CA VAL A 181 -13.39 -19.50 -2.50
C VAL A 181 -13.58 -18.31 -1.57
N THR A 182 -13.57 -18.54 -0.27
CA THR A 182 -13.70 -17.48 0.74
C THR A 182 -12.37 -17.26 1.45
N LEU A 183 -11.74 -16.10 1.22
CA LEU A 183 -10.57 -15.66 1.95
C LEU A 183 -11.00 -15.09 3.30
N THR A 184 -10.73 -15.83 4.37
CA THR A 184 -11.00 -15.39 5.74
C THR A 184 -9.72 -14.84 6.36
N PRO A 185 -9.66 -13.54 6.71
CA PRO A 185 -8.47 -12.94 7.29
C PRO A 185 -8.16 -13.51 8.66
N VAL A 186 -6.91 -13.92 8.87
CA VAL A 186 -6.36 -14.34 10.17
C VAL A 186 -5.43 -13.27 10.72
N SER A 187 -5.36 -13.15 12.04
CA SER A 187 -4.47 -12.20 12.71
C SER A 187 -3.11 -12.83 12.96
N ILE A 188 -2.09 -12.34 12.26
CA ILE A 188 -0.69 -12.70 12.53
C ILE A 188 -0.12 -11.67 13.48
N LYS A 189 0.44 -12.15 14.60
CA LYS A 189 1.00 -11.29 15.67
C LYS A 189 2.41 -11.75 16.00
N LYS A 190 3.30 -10.78 16.19
CA LYS A 190 4.63 -10.96 16.72
C LYS A 190 4.84 -9.95 17.83
N TRP A 191 5.29 -10.40 19.00
CA TRP A 191 5.69 -9.50 20.09
C TRP A 191 7.14 -9.76 20.48
N ILE A 192 7.82 -8.71 20.88
CA ILE A 192 9.21 -8.74 21.34
C ILE A 192 9.24 -8.10 22.72
N SER A 193 9.88 -8.75 23.68
CA SER A 193 10.23 -8.14 24.96
C SER A 193 11.67 -7.65 24.87
N LEU A 194 11.90 -6.43 25.33
CA LEU A 194 13.21 -5.76 25.31
C LEU A 194 13.57 -5.38 26.74
N SER A 195 14.85 -5.50 27.10
CA SER A 195 15.37 -4.96 28.36
C SER A 195 15.69 -3.49 28.25
N ASP A 196 15.81 -2.81 29.38
CA ASP A 196 16.17 -1.39 29.45
C ASP A 196 17.50 -1.07 28.74
N GLU A 197 18.45 -2.03 28.73
CA GLU A 197 19.71 -1.87 28.00
C GLU A 197 19.53 -1.64 26.49
N VAL A 198 18.50 -2.27 25.89
CA VAL A 198 18.18 -2.09 24.47
C VAL A 198 17.47 -0.75 24.24
N LEU A 199 16.79 -0.21 25.26
CA LEU A 199 16.15 1.11 25.20
C LEU A 199 17.17 2.26 25.13
N ASP A 200 18.41 2.05 25.59
CA ASP A 200 19.51 3.04 25.50
C ASP A 200 20.10 3.20 24.09
N MET A 201 19.70 2.37 23.14
CA MET A 201 20.10 2.55 21.74
C MET A 201 19.54 3.85 21.17
N ARG A 202 20.22 4.40 20.16
CA ARG A 202 19.76 5.60 19.45
C ARG A 202 18.36 5.35 18.86
N GLY A 203 17.46 6.34 18.97
CA GLY A 203 16.05 6.22 18.61
C GLY A 203 15.82 5.60 17.25
N GLU A 204 16.44 6.12 16.18
CA GLU A 204 16.29 5.61 14.81
C GLU A 204 16.83 4.16 14.66
N ALA A 205 17.99 3.87 15.18
CA ALA A 205 18.58 2.54 15.11
C ALA A 205 17.74 1.50 15.88
N PHE A 206 17.17 1.91 17.00
CA PHE A 206 16.26 1.08 17.80
C PHE A 206 14.96 0.78 17.05
N LEU A 207 14.32 1.78 16.48
CA LEU A 207 13.11 1.60 15.70
C LEU A 207 13.35 0.70 14.48
N ASN A 208 14.39 0.97 13.72
CA ASN A 208 14.75 0.17 12.55
C ASN A 208 14.97 -1.30 12.93
N TYR A 209 15.70 -1.57 14.00
CA TYR A 209 15.92 -2.93 14.48
C TYR A 209 14.61 -3.66 14.80
N ILE A 210 13.72 -3.02 15.56
CA ILE A 210 12.43 -3.61 15.95
C ILE A 210 11.54 -3.83 14.74
N TYR A 211 11.42 -2.82 13.89
CA TYR A 211 10.57 -2.90 12.71
C TYR A 211 11.07 -3.96 11.72
N ASP A 212 12.36 -4.01 11.47
CA ASP A 212 12.98 -5.03 10.62
C ASP A 212 12.65 -6.45 11.11
N GLU A 213 12.85 -6.71 12.39
CA GLU A 213 12.61 -8.05 12.94
C GLU A 213 11.12 -8.42 12.95
N ILE A 214 10.24 -7.53 13.41
CA ILE A 214 8.80 -7.80 13.44
C ILE A 214 8.25 -7.95 12.03
N THR A 215 8.61 -7.06 11.13
CA THR A 215 8.12 -7.04 9.75
C THR A 215 8.56 -8.29 8.99
N TYR A 216 9.85 -8.64 9.10
CA TYR A 216 10.40 -9.85 8.48
C TYR A 216 9.66 -11.11 8.95
N ARG A 217 9.44 -11.26 10.26
CA ARG A 217 8.76 -12.44 10.81
C ARG A 217 7.29 -12.52 10.43
N ILE A 218 6.60 -11.39 10.37
CA ILE A 218 5.20 -11.35 9.93
C ILE A 218 5.10 -11.67 8.44
N ALA A 219 5.94 -11.07 7.59
CA ALA A 219 5.98 -11.36 6.16
C ALA A 219 6.26 -12.85 5.89
N LYS A 220 7.27 -13.40 6.55
CA LYS A 220 7.59 -14.83 6.46
C LYS A 220 6.42 -15.73 6.86
N LYS A 221 5.72 -15.40 7.97
CA LYS A 221 4.56 -16.21 8.38
C LYS A 221 3.38 -16.10 7.41
N CYS A 222 3.20 -14.96 6.71
CA CYS A 222 2.22 -14.86 5.64
C CYS A 222 2.52 -15.86 4.50
N ALA A 223 3.78 -15.92 4.06
CA ALA A 223 4.21 -16.89 3.05
C ALA A 223 4.06 -18.35 3.53
N ASP A 224 4.43 -18.63 4.78
CA ASP A 224 4.29 -19.96 5.38
C ASP A 224 2.82 -20.42 5.39
N VAL A 225 1.89 -19.54 5.77
CA VAL A 225 0.44 -19.85 5.77
C VAL A 225 -0.07 -20.13 4.35
N LEU A 226 0.37 -19.35 3.36
CA LEU A 226 0.00 -19.59 1.96
C LEU A 226 0.49 -20.95 1.48
N VAL A 227 1.76 -21.27 1.74
CA VAL A 227 2.37 -22.56 1.35
C VAL A 227 1.67 -23.73 2.04
N GLU A 228 1.35 -23.63 3.33
CA GLU A 228 0.57 -24.64 4.08
C GLU A 228 -0.79 -24.89 3.43
N LYS A 229 -1.50 -23.81 3.03
CA LYS A 229 -2.82 -23.92 2.39
C LYS A 229 -2.73 -24.55 1.00
N ILE A 230 -1.78 -24.14 0.16
CA ILE A 230 -1.58 -24.73 -1.16
C ILE A 230 -1.18 -26.21 -1.03
N ALA A 231 -0.26 -26.56 -0.09
CA ALA A 231 0.16 -27.94 0.14
C ALA A 231 -0.98 -28.86 0.60
N SER A 232 -2.05 -28.31 1.18
CA SER A 232 -3.23 -29.05 1.66
C SER A 232 -4.36 -29.13 0.62
N LEU A 233 -4.20 -28.60 -0.58
CA LEU A 233 -5.25 -28.63 -1.61
C LEU A 233 -5.59 -30.08 -2.00
N PRO A 234 -6.89 -30.36 -2.25
CA PRO A 234 -7.34 -31.66 -2.74
C PRO A 234 -6.89 -31.89 -4.19
N GLN A 235 -6.84 -33.16 -4.61
CA GLN A 235 -6.49 -33.52 -5.99
C GLN A 235 -7.65 -33.35 -6.98
N SER A 236 -8.90 -33.32 -6.47
CA SER A 236 -10.09 -33.16 -7.28
C SER A 236 -11.07 -32.21 -6.61
N LEU A 237 -11.79 -31.48 -7.43
CA LEU A 237 -12.88 -30.63 -6.95
C LEU A 237 -13.98 -31.48 -6.31
N SER A 238 -14.48 -31.03 -5.19
CA SER A 238 -15.60 -31.64 -4.50
C SER A 238 -16.58 -30.54 -4.09
N ALA A 239 -17.84 -30.72 -4.46
CA ALA A 239 -18.88 -29.84 -3.96
C ALA A 239 -19.14 -30.14 -2.47
N ASN A 240 -19.39 -29.08 -1.69
CA ASN A 240 -19.79 -29.21 -0.30
C ASN A 240 -21.25 -29.80 -0.18
N GLY A 241 -21.74 -29.98 1.05
CA GLY A 241 -23.10 -30.53 1.28
C GLY A 241 -24.24 -29.69 0.69
N GLU A 242 -23.95 -28.48 0.24
CA GLU A 242 -24.91 -27.58 -0.43
C GLU A 242 -24.73 -27.59 -1.97
N GLY A 243 -23.87 -28.43 -2.51
CA GLY A 243 -23.58 -28.49 -3.95
C GLY A 243 -22.71 -27.37 -4.49
N VAL A 244 -22.05 -26.58 -3.61
CA VAL A 244 -21.17 -25.47 -3.99
C VAL A 244 -19.70 -25.91 -3.91
N TYR A 245 -18.91 -25.56 -4.91
CA TYR A 245 -17.47 -25.73 -4.88
C TYR A 245 -16.84 -24.58 -4.12
N ASP A 246 -16.24 -24.85 -2.98
CA ASP A 246 -15.67 -23.87 -2.06
C ASP A 246 -14.13 -23.93 -1.95
N THR A 247 -13.51 -24.91 -2.60
CA THR A 247 -12.08 -25.14 -2.58
C THR A 247 -11.59 -25.54 -3.97
N VAL A 248 -10.48 -24.95 -4.43
CA VAL A 248 -9.82 -25.33 -5.68
C VAL A 248 -9.03 -26.62 -5.53
N SER A 249 -8.75 -27.30 -6.64
CA SER A 249 -7.92 -28.50 -6.65
C SER A 249 -6.50 -28.22 -7.18
N ALA A 250 -5.58 -29.14 -6.84
CA ALA A 250 -4.22 -29.14 -7.36
C ALA A 250 -3.83 -30.52 -7.85
N ASN A 251 -3.09 -30.59 -8.95
CA ASN A 251 -2.53 -31.85 -9.40
C ASN A 251 -1.46 -32.33 -8.40
N LYS A 252 -1.27 -33.66 -8.28
CA LYS A 252 -0.32 -34.23 -7.33
C LYS A 252 0.45 -35.37 -7.96
N ILE A 253 1.79 -35.31 -7.86
CA ILE A 253 2.71 -36.34 -8.28
C ILE A 253 3.39 -36.94 -7.03
N SER A 254 3.56 -38.24 -6.96
CA SER A 254 4.19 -38.91 -5.82
C SER A 254 5.45 -39.64 -6.28
N GLU A 255 6.57 -38.90 -6.40
CA GLU A 255 7.85 -39.40 -6.88
C GLU A 255 9.04 -38.86 -6.07
N ALA A 256 10.19 -39.49 -6.24
CA ALA A 256 11.46 -39.02 -5.69
C ALA A 256 12.08 -37.94 -6.59
N PRO A 257 12.91 -37.04 -6.02
CA PRO A 257 13.59 -36.01 -6.81
C PRO A 257 14.37 -36.61 -7.98
N SER A 258 14.03 -36.24 -9.21
CA SER A 258 14.65 -36.64 -10.46
C SER A 258 14.74 -35.45 -11.42
N ILE A 259 15.57 -35.57 -12.46
CA ILE A 259 15.75 -34.51 -13.45
C ILE A 259 14.45 -34.22 -14.23
N SER A 260 13.68 -35.25 -14.54
CA SER A 260 12.44 -35.17 -15.32
C SER A 260 11.24 -34.70 -14.51
N LEU A 261 11.31 -34.81 -13.17
CA LEU A 261 10.16 -34.55 -12.29
C LEU A 261 9.58 -33.12 -12.37
N ILE A 262 10.47 -32.13 -12.53
CA ILE A 262 10.02 -30.73 -12.69
C ILE A 262 9.30 -30.55 -14.03
N ALA A 263 9.82 -31.14 -15.11
CA ALA A 263 9.17 -31.11 -16.41
C ALA A 263 7.80 -31.80 -16.39
N GLU A 264 7.70 -32.94 -15.69
CA GLU A 264 6.44 -33.65 -15.49
C GLU A 264 5.46 -32.85 -14.65
N ALA A 265 5.93 -32.19 -13.58
CA ALA A 265 5.08 -31.30 -12.77
C ALA A 265 4.53 -30.13 -13.59
N ILE A 266 5.35 -29.56 -14.47
CA ILE A 266 4.92 -28.47 -15.37
C ILE A 266 3.91 -28.99 -16.40
N SER A 267 4.09 -30.18 -16.95
CA SER A 267 3.15 -30.77 -17.93
C SER A 267 1.75 -31.03 -17.35
N ASN A 268 1.63 -31.08 -16.02
CA ASN A 268 0.36 -31.22 -15.32
C ASN A 268 -0.32 -29.87 -14.99
N LEU A 269 0.30 -28.74 -15.36
CA LEU A 269 -0.33 -27.43 -15.24
C LEU A 269 -1.11 -27.10 -16.52
N SER A 270 -2.03 -26.14 -16.44
CA SER A 270 -2.73 -25.63 -17.61
C SER A 270 -1.77 -24.90 -18.55
N ASP A 271 -1.97 -25.03 -19.86
CA ASP A 271 -1.20 -24.30 -20.89
C ASP A 271 -1.31 -22.78 -20.79
N GLU A 272 -2.30 -22.28 -20.06
CA GLU A 272 -2.50 -20.86 -19.79
C GLU A 272 -1.62 -20.30 -18.68
N THR A 273 -0.95 -21.17 -17.91
CA THR A 273 -0.05 -20.79 -16.82
C THR A 273 1.21 -20.10 -17.37
N ARG A 274 1.48 -18.86 -16.92
CA ARG A 274 2.55 -18.05 -17.49
C ARG A 274 3.76 -17.86 -16.59
N ASP A 275 3.56 -17.68 -15.28
CA ASP A 275 4.61 -17.30 -14.32
C ASP A 275 4.88 -18.44 -13.34
N ILE A 276 5.56 -19.49 -13.83
CA ILE A 276 5.81 -20.69 -13.04
C ILE A 276 6.88 -20.39 -11.98
N THR A 277 6.50 -20.59 -10.74
CA THR A 277 7.38 -20.52 -9.56
C THR A 277 7.41 -21.88 -8.86
N ILE A 278 8.60 -22.30 -8.48
CA ILE A 278 8.85 -23.55 -7.79
C ILE A 278 9.20 -23.26 -6.34
N VAL A 279 8.43 -23.79 -5.40
CA VAL A 279 8.65 -23.60 -3.96
C VAL A 279 9.10 -24.92 -3.34
N MET A 280 10.27 -24.92 -2.68
CA MET A 280 10.80 -26.10 -2.01
C MET A 280 11.78 -25.75 -0.89
N ASN A 281 12.19 -26.76 -0.12
CA ASN A 281 13.24 -26.61 0.87
C ASN A 281 14.64 -26.66 0.20
N LYS A 282 15.63 -25.91 0.72
CA LYS A 282 17.02 -25.93 0.21
C LYS A 282 17.65 -27.33 0.19
N SER A 283 17.34 -28.18 1.19
CA SER A 283 17.83 -29.57 1.20
C SER A 283 17.23 -30.41 0.09
N THR A 284 15.96 -30.18 -0.27
CA THR A 284 15.33 -30.83 -1.43
C THR A 284 15.96 -30.37 -2.74
N TYR A 285 16.22 -29.06 -2.88
CA TYR A 285 16.92 -28.51 -4.03
C TYR A 285 18.30 -29.15 -4.23
N ALA A 286 19.05 -29.36 -3.14
CA ALA A 286 20.36 -30.04 -3.21
C ALA A 286 20.26 -31.45 -3.77
N LEU A 287 19.18 -32.20 -3.43
CA LEU A 287 18.95 -33.56 -3.98
C LEU A 287 18.66 -33.55 -5.49
N PHE A 288 17.92 -32.54 -5.99
CA PHE A 288 17.74 -32.36 -7.44
C PHE A 288 19.07 -32.08 -8.14
N LYS A 289 19.94 -31.25 -7.53
CA LYS A 289 21.27 -30.98 -8.06
C LYS A 289 22.17 -32.25 -8.01
N GLU A 290 22.07 -33.05 -6.97
CA GLU A 290 22.76 -34.34 -6.88
C GLU A 290 22.30 -35.29 -7.99
N ALA A 291 20.98 -35.39 -8.24
CA ALA A 291 20.43 -36.18 -9.35
C ALA A 291 20.93 -35.66 -10.71
N GLN A 292 21.07 -34.37 -10.91
CA GLN A 292 21.65 -33.77 -12.11
C GLN A 292 23.11 -34.20 -12.32
N TYR A 293 23.93 -34.10 -11.29
CA TYR A 293 25.35 -34.53 -11.37
C TYR A 293 25.48 -36.04 -11.63
N GLY A 294 24.64 -36.86 -11.00
CA GLY A 294 24.66 -38.33 -11.16
C GLY A 294 24.26 -38.79 -12.56
N ALA A 295 23.48 -38.05 -13.28
CA ALA A 295 23.00 -38.38 -14.63
C ALA A 295 23.95 -37.97 -15.76
N ASN A 296 25.09 -37.32 -15.49
CA ASN A 296 26.02 -36.77 -16.50
C ASN A 296 25.36 -35.78 -17.49
N PHE A 297 24.23 -35.20 -17.13
CA PHE A 297 23.50 -34.26 -17.97
C PHE A 297 23.84 -32.80 -17.58
N PRO A 298 24.27 -31.95 -18.53
CA PRO A 298 24.60 -30.55 -18.24
C PRO A 298 23.36 -29.66 -18.06
N VAL A 299 22.14 -30.16 -18.31
CA VAL A 299 20.91 -29.38 -18.27
C VAL A 299 20.42 -29.19 -16.82
N ASP A 300 20.19 -27.94 -16.44
CA ASP A 300 19.60 -27.60 -15.15
C ASP A 300 18.07 -27.85 -15.17
N PRO A 301 17.52 -28.72 -14.29
CA PRO A 301 16.08 -28.97 -14.26
C PRO A 301 15.25 -27.72 -13.92
N PHE A 302 15.87 -26.66 -13.40
CA PHE A 302 15.24 -25.39 -13.01
C PHE A 302 15.48 -24.27 -14.01
N GLU A 303 16.15 -24.54 -15.16
CA GLU A 303 16.47 -23.50 -16.14
C GLU A 303 15.20 -22.82 -16.67
N GLY A 304 15.17 -21.48 -16.56
CA GLY A 304 14.02 -20.67 -17.00
C GLY A 304 12.89 -20.52 -15.97
N TYR A 305 12.97 -21.19 -14.83
CA TYR A 305 11.96 -21.13 -13.78
C TYR A 305 12.50 -20.49 -12.52
N ARG A 306 11.63 -19.79 -11.79
CA ARG A 306 11.98 -19.20 -10.51
C ARG A 306 11.89 -20.24 -9.40
N VAL A 307 12.93 -20.32 -8.57
CA VAL A 307 12.95 -21.21 -7.39
C VAL A 307 12.95 -20.37 -6.13
N VAL A 308 11.94 -20.56 -5.28
CA VAL A 308 11.79 -19.91 -3.97
C VAL A 308 11.98 -20.94 -2.86
N PHE A 309 12.78 -20.57 -1.87
CA PHE A 309 13.07 -21.47 -0.74
C PHE A 309 12.16 -21.16 0.44
N ASN A 310 11.36 -22.15 0.84
CA ASN A 310 10.51 -22.05 2.02
C ASN A 310 10.69 -23.31 2.91
N ASN A 311 10.91 -23.07 4.21
CA ASN A 311 11.15 -24.15 5.18
C ASN A 311 9.85 -24.77 5.74
N THR A 312 8.69 -24.26 5.39
CA THR A 312 7.39 -24.85 5.76
C THR A 312 7.21 -26.21 5.09
N LEU A 313 7.71 -26.33 3.85
CA LEU A 313 7.77 -27.63 3.20
C LEU A 313 8.89 -28.47 3.81
N PRO A 314 8.61 -29.73 4.19
CA PRO A 314 9.62 -30.63 4.72
C PRO A 314 10.67 -30.94 3.65
N ALA A 315 11.92 -31.11 4.05
CA ALA A 315 12.93 -31.65 3.15
C ALA A 315 12.57 -33.08 2.76
N TYR A 316 12.82 -33.49 1.52
CA TYR A 316 12.50 -34.86 1.04
C TYR A 316 13.03 -35.96 1.96
N GLY A 317 14.26 -35.82 2.49
CA GLY A 317 14.87 -36.79 3.39
C GLY A 317 14.09 -36.98 4.71
N THR A 318 13.49 -35.92 5.23
CA THR A 318 12.75 -35.91 6.51
C THR A 318 11.24 -35.97 6.34
N ALA A 319 10.73 -35.81 5.11
CA ALA A 319 9.31 -35.85 4.80
C ALA A 319 8.73 -37.25 5.11
N SER A 320 7.54 -37.29 5.70
CA SER A 320 6.75 -38.51 5.84
C SER A 320 6.20 -38.96 4.48
N ALA A 321 5.77 -40.21 4.38
CA ALA A 321 5.10 -40.71 3.19
C ALA A 321 3.90 -39.84 2.82
N ASN A 322 3.70 -39.55 1.54
CA ASN A 322 2.65 -38.70 0.99
C ASN A 322 2.71 -37.23 1.38
N ALA A 323 3.71 -36.76 2.16
CA ALA A 323 3.90 -35.35 2.47
C ALA A 323 4.43 -34.60 1.24
N VAL A 324 3.85 -33.42 0.98
CA VAL A 324 4.29 -32.51 -0.08
C VAL A 324 5.61 -31.88 0.30
N TYR A 325 6.62 -32.01 -0.58
CA TYR A 325 7.95 -31.46 -0.37
C TYR A 325 8.36 -30.40 -1.39
N ALA A 326 7.59 -30.26 -2.49
CA ALA A 326 7.75 -29.19 -3.46
C ALA A 326 6.39 -28.81 -4.08
N ILE A 327 6.24 -27.56 -4.47
CA ILE A 327 5.07 -27.00 -5.14
C ILE A 327 5.55 -26.31 -6.41
N VAL A 328 4.92 -26.62 -7.55
CA VAL A 328 5.17 -26.00 -8.84
C VAL A 328 3.87 -25.32 -9.29
N GLY A 329 3.89 -24.06 -9.66
CA GLY A 329 2.65 -23.41 -10.14
C GLY A 329 2.76 -21.90 -10.32
N ASP A 330 1.66 -21.31 -10.73
CA ASP A 330 1.52 -19.87 -10.92
C ASP A 330 0.96 -19.22 -9.66
N PHE A 331 1.83 -18.56 -8.91
CA PHE A 331 1.43 -17.88 -7.68
C PHE A 331 0.77 -16.52 -7.96
N ASN A 332 0.99 -15.92 -9.12
CA ASN A 332 0.42 -14.62 -9.46
C ASN A 332 -1.07 -14.70 -9.80
N HIS A 333 -1.48 -15.70 -10.58
CA HIS A 333 -2.87 -15.90 -10.97
C HIS A 333 -3.59 -16.93 -10.08
N GLY A 334 -2.87 -17.92 -9.61
CA GLY A 334 -3.40 -19.05 -8.83
C GLY A 334 -3.59 -18.75 -7.35
N ALA A 335 -2.90 -17.74 -6.78
CA ALA A 335 -3.00 -17.37 -5.37
C ALA A 335 -3.41 -15.91 -5.18
N LEU A 336 -4.08 -15.63 -4.06
CA LEU A 336 -4.50 -14.28 -3.71
C LEU A 336 -4.26 -14.01 -2.23
N ALA A 337 -3.73 -12.82 -1.93
CA ALA A 337 -3.56 -12.31 -0.59
C ALA A 337 -4.47 -11.10 -0.36
N ASN A 338 -5.30 -11.13 0.68
CA ASN A 338 -6.13 -10.00 1.11
C ASN A 338 -5.58 -9.40 2.41
N TYR A 339 -5.37 -8.09 2.42
CA TYR A 339 -4.92 -7.32 3.57
C TYR A 339 -5.99 -6.33 4.03
N PRO A 340 -6.92 -6.72 4.91
CA PRO A 340 -8.10 -5.90 5.28
C PRO A 340 -7.77 -4.53 5.87
N ASP A 341 -6.67 -4.42 6.61
CA ASP A 341 -6.21 -3.17 7.24
C ASP A 341 -5.17 -2.42 6.37
N GLY A 342 -4.99 -2.83 5.10
CA GLY A 342 -3.93 -2.35 4.23
C GLY A 342 -2.62 -3.12 4.43
N GLU A 343 -1.57 -2.70 3.75
CA GLU A 343 -0.26 -3.36 3.80
C GLU A 343 0.56 -3.03 5.05
N GLY A 344 0.06 -2.16 5.93
CA GLY A 344 0.73 -1.74 7.16
C GLY A 344 0.70 -2.78 8.28
N ILE A 345 1.61 -2.63 9.23
CA ILE A 345 1.66 -3.40 10.48
C ILE A 345 1.22 -2.49 11.63
N ALA A 346 0.18 -2.88 12.36
CA ALA A 346 -0.23 -2.17 13.56
C ALA A 346 0.70 -2.52 14.73
N MET A 347 1.39 -1.50 15.28
CA MET A 347 2.29 -1.65 16.42
C MET A 347 1.59 -1.24 17.70
N LYS A 348 1.82 -1.97 18.79
CA LYS A 348 1.38 -1.64 20.14
C LYS A 348 2.55 -1.78 21.11
N TYR A 349 2.64 -0.83 22.01
CA TYR A 349 3.64 -0.75 23.06
C TYR A 349 2.99 -1.02 24.44
N ASP A 350 3.64 -1.82 25.28
CA ASP A 350 3.19 -2.15 26.63
C ASP A 350 4.40 -2.18 27.58
N ASP A 351 4.46 -1.21 28.46
CA ASP A 351 5.47 -1.05 29.49
C ASP A 351 4.99 -1.47 30.89
N THR A 352 3.68 -1.73 31.03
CA THR A 352 3.05 -1.94 32.34
C THR A 352 3.02 -3.40 32.78
N THR A 353 2.81 -4.32 31.86
CA THR A 353 2.58 -5.74 32.18
C THR A 353 3.82 -6.44 32.72
N LEU A 354 5.02 -6.02 32.33
CA LEU A 354 6.31 -6.63 32.72
C LEU A 354 7.23 -5.67 33.49
N MET A 355 6.69 -4.61 34.07
CA MET A 355 7.43 -3.62 34.84
C MET A 355 8.27 -4.23 35.99
N THR A 356 7.81 -5.35 36.58
CA THR A 356 8.56 -6.08 37.64
C THR A 356 9.77 -6.86 37.13
N SER A 357 9.93 -6.97 35.80
CA SER A 357 11.00 -7.73 35.13
C SER A 357 11.92 -6.86 34.29
N ASP A 358 11.79 -5.52 34.40
CA ASP A 358 12.53 -4.52 33.60
C ASP A 358 12.45 -4.80 32.08
N LEU A 359 11.24 -5.21 31.60
CA LEU A 359 11.00 -5.57 30.21
C LEU A 359 9.83 -4.77 29.65
N VAL A 360 10.05 -4.24 28.45
CA VAL A 360 9.05 -3.59 27.63
C VAL A 360 8.63 -4.51 26.51
N ARG A 361 7.36 -4.55 26.18
CA ARG A 361 6.80 -5.35 25.08
C ARG A 361 6.35 -4.48 23.91
N ILE A 362 6.75 -4.88 22.71
CA ILE A 362 6.28 -4.29 21.45
C ILE A 362 5.57 -5.39 20.67
N LEU A 363 4.30 -5.17 20.31
CA LEU A 363 3.47 -6.09 19.56
C LEU A 363 3.23 -5.56 18.16
N GLY A 364 3.69 -6.28 17.14
CA GLY A 364 3.26 -6.09 15.76
C GLY A 364 2.09 -7.01 15.44
N ARG A 365 1.10 -6.48 14.71
CA ARG A 365 -0.08 -7.22 14.27
C ARG A 365 -0.41 -6.89 12.82
N ARG A 366 -0.76 -7.93 12.04
CA ARG A 366 -1.29 -7.80 10.69
C ARG A 366 -2.43 -8.78 10.47
N TYR A 367 -3.45 -8.35 9.75
CA TYR A 367 -4.49 -9.25 9.25
C TYR A 367 -4.18 -9.64 7.81
N VAL A 368 -4.24 -10.93 7.52
CA VAL A 368 -4.03 -11.45 6.17
C VAL A 368 -4.97 -12.63 5.91
N GLY A 369 -5.63 -12.61 4.78
CA GLY A 369 -6.36 -13.77 4.22
C GLY A 369 -5.64 -14.23 2.97
N VAL A 370 -5.09 -15.45 2.95
CA VAL A 370 -4.42 -16.03 1.79
C VAL A 370 -5.11 -17.32 1.39
N GLU A 371 -5.35 -17.50 0.08
CA GLU A 371 -5.94 -18.73 -0.48
C GLU A 371 -5.49 -18.94 -1.93
N ALA A 372 -5.54 -20.21 -2.37
CA ALA A 372 -5.53 -20.52 -3.79
C ALA A 372 -6.90 -20.21 -4.40
N VAL A 373 -6.91 -19.55 -5.56
CA VAL A 373 -8.14 -19.02 -6.19
C VAL A 373 -8.36 -19.53 -7.61
N ALA A 374 -7.42 -20.25 -8.21
CA ALA A 374 -7.59 -20.85 -9.53
C ALA A 374 -7.42 -22.37 -9.45
N ASP A 375 -8.33 -23.08 -10.11
CA ASP A 375 -8.29 -24.55 -10.16
C ASP A 375 -7.08 -25.02 -10.98
N LYS A 376 -6.42 -26.09 -10.51
CA LYS A 376 -5.24 -26.71 -11.15
C LYS A 376 -4.09 -25.78 -11.52
N ALA A 377 -4.02 -24.62 -10.85
CA ALA A 377 -2.91 -23.69 -11.00
C ALA A 377 -1.61 -24.19 -10.34
N PHE A 378 -1.72 -25.23 -9.52
CA PHE A 378 -0.61 -25.82 -8.79
C PHE A 378 -0.47 -27.31 -9.04
N CYS A 379 0.79 -27.78 -9.07
CA CYS A 379 1.16 -29.18 -9.03
C CYS A 379 1.96 -29.45 -7.75
N LEU A 380 1.45 -30.35 -6.92
CA LEU A 380 2.06 -30.75 -5.64
C LEU A 380 2.94 -31.96 -5.84
N ILE A 381 4.19 -31.89 -5.41
CA ILE A 381 5.09 -33.01 -5.46
C ILE A 381 5.24 -33.60 -4.06
N ALA A 382 4.82 -34.85 -3.91
CA ALA A 382 4.79 -35.57 -2.64
C ALA A 382 5.80 -36.72 -2.60
N LYS A 383 6.21 -37.09 -1.40
CA LYS A 383 7.05 -38.26 -1.20
C LYS A 383 6.25 -39.55 -1.46
N PRO A 384 6.75 -40.47 -2.29
CA PRO A 384 6.05 -41.72 -2.55
C PRO A 384 5.85 -42.51 -1.27
N THR A 385 4.70 -43.19 -1.20
CA THR A 385 4.46 -44.19 -0.16
C THR A 385 5.37 -45.41 -0.51
N THR A 386 6.39 -45.64 0.28
CA THR A 386 7.18 -46.85 0.10
C THR A 386 6.23 -48.01 0.28
N SER A 387 5.85 -48.70 -0.81
CA SER A 387 5.21 -49.99 -0.69
C SER A 387 6.21 -50.94 -0.05
N ALA A 388 5.89 -51.41 1.14
CA ALA A 388 6.67 -52.38 1.87
C ALA A 388 6.77 -53.68 1.08
#